data_7fbdcae18baf94bec5b91e0eb04df717
#
_entry.id   7fbdcae18baf94bec5b91e0eb04df717
#
_cell.length_a   1.000
_cell.length_b   1.000
_cell.length_c   1.000
_cell.angle_alpha   90.00
_cell.angle_beta   90.00
_cell.angle_gamma   90.00
#
_symmetry.space_group_name_H-M   'P 1'
#
loop_
_entity.id
_entity.type
_entity.pdbx_description
1 polymer ?
#
loop_
_entity_poly.entity_id
_entity_poly.type
_entity_poly.pdbx_seq_one_letter_code
_entity_poly.pdbx_strand_id
1 'polypeptide(L)'
;MLVVLMTSFAADKWITNAQLSLPLLISAVCATATAALGIPLLRRLKMGQFIREEGPKAHQSKAGTPTMGGLLVVPVGVILGSLITRDAVASQQLLSLAALTLAFMLIGGIDDWSSLTKHTNAGLTARGKLLLQAMAAATFLAIAAWQGWISSSIALPFGLELPLGLLIWPLGLFVVLAESNATNLTDGLDGLASGCGALVFTGLALQLMLRGDNGDPALAGFCMTMAGAWLGFLVHNRNPARAFMGDTGSLAMGAALSGVALLSNSLWPLLVMGGVFVAESLSVIIQVWVFKATKGPDGQGRRVFRMAPLHHHFELGGTNEPVSYTHLTLPTS
;
A
#
# COMPACT_ATOMS: atom_id res chain seq x y z
N MET A 1 5.80 14.02 -4.79
CA MET A 1 4.70 14.73 -5.48
C MET A 1 5.12 15.25 -6.85
N LEU A 2 6.15 16.11 -6.95
CA LEU A 2 6.57 16.68 -8.23
C LEU A 2 6.94 15.63 -9.27
N VAL A 3 7.71 14.60 -8.90
CA VAL A 3 8.10 13.49 -9.79
C VAL A 3 6.87 12.80 -10.39
N VAL A 4 5.89 12.43 -9.58
CA VAL A 4 4.65 11.77 -10.02
C VAL A 4 3.88 12.65 -11.01
N LEU A 5 3.76 13.94 -10.73
CA LEU A 5 3.10 14.89 -11.64
C LEU A 5 3.85 15.03 -12.97
N MET A 6 5.15 15.25 -12.92
CA MET A 6 5.95 15.41 -14.14
C MET A 6 5.94 14.15 -15.01
N THR A 7 6.03 12.96 -14.40
CA THR A 7 5.98 11.70 -15.15
C THR A 7 4.61 11.45 -15.79
N SER A 8 3.51 11.77 -15.09
CA SER A 8 2.17 11.61 -15.67
C SER A 8 1.91 12.56 -16.84
N PHE A 9 2.30 13.82 -16.74
CA PHE A 9 2.21 14.77 -17.86
C PHE A 9 3.13 14.41 -19.03
N ALA A 10 4.34 13.92 -18.76
CA ALA A 10 5.23 13.44 -19.79
C ALA A 10 4.63 12.20 -20.51
N ALA A 11 4.04 11.27 -19.75
CA ALA A 11 3.38 10.10 -20.32
C ALA A 11 2.21 10.50 -21.23
N ASP A 12 1.33 11.41 -20.79
CA ASP A 12 0.20 11.89 -21.62
C ASP A 12 0.66 12.55 -22.93
N LYS A 13 1.87 13.13 -22.93
CA LYS A 13 2.44 13.76 -24.13
C LYS A 13 3.12 12.75 -25.07
N TRP A 14 3.77 11.72 -24.54
CA TRP A 14 4.66 10.84 -25.30
C TRP A 14 4.08 9.46 -25.58
N ILE A 15 3.10 9.00 -24.80
CA ILE A 15 2.45 7.71 -24.98
C ILE A 15 1.10 7.91 -25.64
N THR A 16 0.90 7.27 -26.79
CA THR A 16 -0.36 7.33 -27.54
C THR A 16 -1.52 6.81 -26.66
N ASN A 17 -2.60 7.58 -26.58
CA ASN A 17 -3.80 7.28 -25.78
C ASN A 17 -3.59 7.27 -24.24
N ALA A 18 -2.45 7.72 -23.71
CA ALA A 18 -2.32 7.91 -22.27
C ALA A 18 -3.17 9.10 -21.81
N GLN A 19 -3.93 8.90 -20.74
CA GLN A 19 -4.68 9.94 -20.02
C GLN A 19 -4.47 9.72 -18.53
N LEU A 20 -3.23 9.85 -18.08
CA LEU A 20 -2.81 9.52 -16.73
C LEU A 20 -2.89 10.71 -15.77
N SER A 21 -2.62 11.91 -16.27
CA SER A 21 -2.59 13.13 -15.42
C SER A 21 -3.95 13.53 -14.91
N LEU A 22 -5.00 13.41 -15.71
CA LEU A 22 -6.35 13.83 -15.32
C LEU A 22 -6.93 13.01 -14.16
N PRO A 23 -6.94 11.65 -14.20
CA PRO A 23 -7.37 10.83 -13.08
C PRO A 23 -6.54 11.10 -11.81
N LEU A 24 -5.23 11.26 -11.95
CA LEU A 24 -4.33 11.60 -10.84
C LEU A 24 -4.75 12.90 -10.17
N LEU A 25 -4.90 13.99 -10.95
CA LEU A 25 -5.20 15.32 -10.42
C LEU A 25 -6.57 15.38 -9.77
N ILE A 26 -7.60 14.84 -10.43
CA ILE A 26 -8.96 14.81 -9.87
C ILE A 26 -8.96 14.07 -8.54
N SER A 27 -8.35 12.87 -8.50
CA SER A 27 -8.28 12.08 -7.28
C SER A 27 -7.48 12.78 -6.18
N ALA A 28 -6.35 13.42 -6.51
CA ALA A 28 -5.55 14.13 -5.53
C ALA A 28 -6.30 15.32 -4.92
N VAL A 29 -7.01 16.10 -5.73
CA VAL A 29 -7.81 17.22 -5.24
C VAL A 29 -8.97 16.72 -4.37
N CYS A 30 -9.72 15.72 -4.83
CA CYS A 30 -10.82 15.14 -4.07
C CYS A 30 -10.34 14.54 -2.74
N ALA A 31 -9.23 13.76 -2.74
CA ALA A 31 -8.69 13.16 -1.53
C ALA A 31 -8.14 14.22 -0.56
N THR A 32 -7.50 15.29 -1.06
CA THR A 32 -7.06 16.40 -0.21
C THR A 32 -8.25 17.08 0.46
N ALA A 33 -9.33 17.33 -0.30
CA ALA A 33 -10.53 17.97 0.23
C ALA A 33 -11.26 17.07 1.24
N THR A 34 -11.47 15.79 0.92
CA THR A 34 -12.11 14.84 1.86
C THR A 34 -11.28 14.66 3.13
N ALA A 35 -9.96 14.59 3.03
CA ALA A 35 -9.09 14.53 4.20
C ALA A 35 -9.18 15.84 5.03
N ALA A 36 -9.15 17.02 4.39
CA ALA A 36 -9.28 18.30 5.07
C ALA A 36 -10.57 18.39 5.88
N LEU A 37 -11.69 17.92 5.32
CA LEU A 37 -13.00 17.91 5.97
C LEU A 37 -13.15 16.80 7.02
N GLY A 38 -12.58 15.62 6.75
CA GLY A 38 -12.73 14.43 7.60
C GLY A 38 -11.80 14.41 8.80
N ILE A 39 -10.58 14.95 8.73
CA ILE A 39 -9.63 14.95 9.85
C ILE A 39 -10.20 15.64 11.11
N PRO A 40 -10.87 16.81 11.04
CA PRO A 40 -11.51 17.38 12.22
C PRO A 40 -12.59 16.48 12.82
N LEU A 41 -13.31 15.70 11.98
CA LEU A 41 -14.32 14.75 12.46
C LEU A 41 -13.66 13.58 13.20
N LEU A 42 -12.59 12.99 12.63
CA LEU A 42 -11.82 11.93 13.30
C LEU A 42 -11.28 12.40 14.67
N ARG A 43 -10.81 13.65 14.77
CA ARG A 43 -10.38 14.24 16.04
C ARG A 43 -11.53 14.35 17.06
N ARG A 44 -12.72 14.81 16.60
CA ARG A 44 -13.91 14.92 17.47
C ARG A 44 -14.35 13.56 18.00
N LEU A 45 -14.21 12.51 17.18
CA LEU A 45 -14.52 11.13 17.57
C LEU A 45 -13.43 10.50 18.47
N LYS A 46 -12.41 11.27 18.87
CA LYS A 46 -11.27 10.81 19.69
C LYS A 46 -10.54 9.60 19.12
N MET A 47 -10.44 9.54 17.80
CA MET A 47 -9.73 8.48 17.08
C MET A 47 -8.21 8.71 17.08
N GLY A 48 -7.65 9.13 18.22
CA GLY A 48 -6.21 9.34 18.39
C GLY A 48 -5.47 8.03 18.62
N GLN A 49 -4.33 7.86 17.96
CA GLN A 49 -3.51 6.66 18.07
C GLN A 49 -2.87 6.57 19.47
N PHE A 50 -2.88 5.36 20.03
CA PHE A 50 -2.08 5.01 21.21
C PHE A 50 -0.68 4.64 20.77
N ILE A 51 0.34 5.31 21.32
CA ILE A 51 1.75 5.06 20.94
C ILE A 51 2.33 4.01 21.87
N ARG A 52 3.08 3.06 21.31
CA ARG A 52 3.80 2.05 22.08
C ARG A 52 4.89 2.68 22.93
N GLU A 53 4.96 2.34 24.22
CA GLU A 53 6.02 2.81 25.11
C GLU A 53 7.42 2.37 24.69
N GLU A 54 7.50 1.23 23.96
CA GLU A 54 8.74 0.63 23.45
C GLU A 54 9.28 1.30 22.17
N GLY A 55 8.53 2.24 21.58
CA GLY A 55 8.92 2.95 20.35
C GLY A 55 9.92 4.09 20.59
N PRO A 56 10.49 4.68 19.52
CA PRO A 56 11.35 5.86 19.63
C PRO A 56 10.67 7.00 20.40
N LYS A 57 11.40 7.63 21.33
CA LYS A 57 10.86 8.73 22.16
C LYS A 57 10.26 9.89 21.36
N ALA A 58 10.77 10.12 20.14
CA ALA A 58 10.24 11.13 19.22
C ALA A 58 8.75 10.90 18.86
N HIS A 59 8.29 9.66 18.88
CA HIS A 59 6.90 9.33 18.55
C HIS A 59 5.90 9.72 19.68
N GLN A 60 6.36 9.93 20.90
CA GLN A 60 5.48 10.35 22.01
C GLN A 60 4.81 11.71 21.75
N SER A 61 5.45 12.60 20.98
CA SER A 61 4.88 13.89 20.56
C SER A 61 3.70 13.75 19.59
N LYS A 62 3.53 12.56 18.98
CA LYS A 62 2.47 12.25 18.00
C LYS A 62 1.20 11.71 18.66
N ALA A 63 1.19 11.53 19.99
CA ALA A 63 0.02 11.08 20.74
C ALA A 63 -1.19 11.99 20.48
N GLY A 64 -2.34 11.39 20.20
CA GLY A 64 -3.58 12.13 19.90
C GLY A 64 -3.73 12.56 18.42
N THR A 65 -2.75 12.30 17.54
CA THR A 65 -2.96 12.44 16.09
C THR A 65 -3.98 11.40 15.63
N PRO A 66 -5.06 11.81 14.91
CA PRO A 66 -6.08 10.86 14.48
C PRO A 66 -5.52 9.81 13.52
N THR A 67 -5.90 8.57 13.71
CA THR A 67 -5.66 7.44 12.80
C THR A 67 -6.88 7.19 11.90
N MET A 68 -6.87 6.10 11.12
CA MET A 68 -7.92 5.73 10.16
C MET A 68 -8.09 6.73 9.00
N GLY A 69 -7.03 7.44 8.62
CA GLY A 69 -7.05 8.34 7.46
C GLY A 69 -7.39 7.63 6.15
N GLY A 70 -7.15 6.32 6.08
CA GLY A 70 -7.57 5.47 4.95
C GLY A 70 -9.06 5.54 4.64
N LEU A 71 -9.94 5.71 5.66
CA LEU A 71 -11.39 5.88 5.45
C LEU A 71 -11.73 7.10 4.59
N LEU A 72 -10.89 8.12 4.62
CA LEU A 72 -11.15 9.38 3.92
C LEU A 72 -10.69 9.35 2.46
N VAL A 73 -9.66 8.56 2.13
CA VAL A 73 -9.00 8.64 0.83
C VAL A 73 -9.10 7.38 -0.03
N VAL A 74 -9.15 6.20 0.58
CA VAL A 74 -9.32 4.95 -0.17
C VAL A 74 -10.60 4.94 -0.99
N PRO A 75 -11.78 5.31 -0.44
CA PRO A 75 -13.01 5.37 -1.23
C PRO A 75 -12.92 6.33 -2.41
N VAL A 76 -12.21 7.45 -2.27
CA VAL A 76 -12.02 8.42 -3.37
C VAL A 76 -11.28 7.77 -4.54
N GLY A 77 -10.12 7.15 -4.28
CA GLY A 77 -9.34 6.47 -5.31
C GLY A 77 -10.11 5.34 -5.98
N VAL A 78 -10.78 4.51 -5.17
CA VAL A 78 -11.56 3.35 -5.63
C VAL A 78 -12.77 3.77 -6.47
N ILE A 79 -13.58 4.72 -6.01
CA ILE A 79 -14.78 5.18 -6.74
C ILE A 79 -14.37 5.80 -8.07
N LEU A 80 -13.43 6.74 -8.06
CA LEU A 80 -12.96 7.37 -9.29
C LEU A 80 -12.34 6.35 -10.24
N GLY A 81 -11.55 5.41 -9.71
CA GLY A 81 -10.92 4.35 -10.50
C GLY A 81 -11.93 3.40 -11.14
N SER A 82 -13.02 3.08 -10.45
CA SER A 82 -14.09 2.21 -10.98
C SER A 82 -14.92 2.86 -12.08
N LEU A 83 -14.87 4.18 -12.21
CA LEU A 83 -15.65 4.94 -13.20
C LEU A 83 -14.86 5.28 -14.48
N ILE A 84 -13.60 4.85 -14.57
CA ILE A 84 -12.70 5.26 -15.68
C ILE A 84 -13.10 4.68 -17.02
N THR A 85 -13.62 3.45 -17.05
CA THR A 85 -13.95 2.77 -18.29
C THR A 85 -15.43 2.44 -18.39
N ARG A 86 -15.93 2.37 -19.64
CA ARG A 86 -17.25 1.85 -19.98
C ARG A 86 -17.20 0.45 -20.61
N ASP A 87 -16.01 -0.09 -20.81
CA ASP A 87 -15.86 -1.47 -21.27
C ASP A 87 -16.36 -2.44 -20.22
N ALA A 88 -17.18 -3.41 -20.62
CA ALA A 88 -17.87 -4.29 -19.67
C ALA A 88 -16.91 -5.22 -18.92
N VAL A 89 -15.89 -5.76 -19.60
CA VAL A 89 -14.92 -6.68 -18.97
C VAL A 89 -14.00 -5.90 -18.04
N ALA A 90 -13.44 -4.78 -18.49
CA ALA A 90 -12.61 -3.92 -17.67
C ALA A 90 -13.39 -3.37 -16.47
N SER A 91 -14.67 -3.02 -16.63
CA SER A 91 -15.51 -2.58 -15.50
C SER A 91 -15.69 -3.67 -14.45
N GLN A 92 -15.87 -4.94 -14.85
CA GLN A 92 -15.97 -6.06 -13.91
C GLN A 92 -14.65 -6.31 -13.17
N GLN A 93 -13.51 -6.23 -13.88
CA GLN A 93 -12.19 -6.32 -13.24
C GLN A 93 -11.98 -5.20 -12.23
N LEU A 94 -12.28 -3.96 -12.59
CA LEU A 94 -12.16 -2.80 -11.68
C LEU A 94 -13.10 -2.89 -10.49
N LEU A 95 -14.33 -3.37 -10.66
CA LEU A 95 -15.26 -3.59 -9.54
C LEU A 95 -14.78 -4.70 -8.60
N SER A 96 -14.22 -5.78 -9.14
CA SER A 96 -13.63 -6.86 -8.32
C SER A 96 -12.40 -6.35 -7.55
N LEU A 97 -11.55 -5.56 -8.19
CA LEU A 97 -10.40 -4.91 -7.57
C LEU A 97 -10.83 -3.90 -6.49
N ALA A 98 -11.87 -3.12 -6.77
CA ALA A 98 -12.49 -2.20 -5.82
C ALA A 98 -13.02 -2.96 -4.58
N ALA A 99 -13.72 -4.07 -4.79
CA ALA A 99 -14.23 -4.92 -3.71
C ALA A 99 -13.09 -5.49 -2.84
N LEU A 100 -12.02 -5.98 -3.46
CA LEU A 100 -10.82 -6.43 -2.73
C LEU A 100 -10.23 -5.29 -1.88
N THR A 101 -10.01 -4.13 -2.48
CA THR A 101 -9.42 -2.95 -1.83
C THR A 101 -10.27 -2.50 -0.63
N LEU A 102 -11.60 -2.42 -0.83
CA LEU A 102 -12.53 -2.01 0.23
C LEU A 102 -12.66 -3.08 1.33
N ALA A 103 -12.60 -4.38 0.98
CA ALA A 103 -12.58 -5.45 1.98
C ALA A 103 -11.35 -5.33 2.91
N PHE A 104 -10.17 -5.07 2.33
CA PHE A 104 -8.96 -4.85 3.13
C PHE A 104 -8.99 -3.54 3.92
N MET A 105 -9.59 -2.49 3.38
CA MET A 105 -9.88 -1.26 4.11
C MET A 105 -10.78 -1.52 5.34
N LEU A 106 -11.82 -2.32 5.18
CA LEU A 106 -12.73 -2.68 6.28
C LEU A 106 -12.03 -3.55 7.34
N ILE A 107 -11.22 -4.53 6.92
CA ILE A 107 -10.43 -5.35 7.85
C ILE A 107 -9.49 -4.47 8.67
N GLY A 108 -8.76 -3.55 8.03
CA GLY A 108 -7.92 -2.58 8.70
C GLY A 108 -8.71 -1.64 9.61
N GLY A 109 -9.88 -1.18 9.15
CA GLY A 109 -10.79 -0.35 9.93
C GLY A 109 -11.30 -1.04 11.21
N ILE A 110 -11.62 -2.34 11.14
CA ILE A 110 -11.99 -3.13 12.31
C ILE A 110 -10.81 -3.28 13.28
N ASP A 111 -9.60 -3.47 12.74
CA ASP A 111 -8.37 -3.55 13.55
C ASP A 111 -8.09 -2.24 14.28
N ASP A 112 -8.06 -1.12 13.54
CA ASP A 112 -7.89 0.23 14.10
C ASP A 112 -8.96 0.54 15.15
N TRP A 113 -10.23 0.28 14.83
CA TRP A 113 -11.35 0.50 15.74
C TRP A 113 -11.25 -0.34 17.02
N SER A 114 -10.86 -1.62 16.88
CA SER A 114 -10.65 -2.51 18.03
C SER A 114 -9.53 -2.02 18.95
N SER A 115 -8.44 -1.50 18.38
CA SER A 115 -7.33 -0.89 19.13
C SER A 115 -7.78 0.35 19.89
N LEU A 116 -8.56 1.22 19.24
CA LEU A 116 -9.08 2.45 19.84
C LEU A 116 -10.04 2.17 21.00
N THR A 117 -10.98 1.23 20.83
CA THR A 117 -11.98 0.92 21.86
C THR A 117 -11.42 0.20 23.07
N LYS A 118 -10.39 -0.61 22.88
CA LYS A 118 -9.69 -1.30 23.98
C LYS A 118 -8.66 -0.43 24.69
N HIS A 119 -8.42 0.78 24.21
CA HIS A 119 -7.34 1.65 24.70
C HIS A 119 -5.96 0.97 24.74
N THR A 120 -5.71 0.07 23.80
CA THR A 120 -4.48 -0.71 23.69
C THR A 120 -4.01 -0.75 22.23
N ASN A 121 -2.74 -1.06 22.01
CA ASN A 121 -2.24 -1.33 20.66
C ASN A 121 -2.63 -2.74 20.13
N ALA A 122 -3.49 -3.46 20.84
CA ALA A 122 -3.96 -4.80 20.49
C ALA A 122 -5.31 -4.69 19.76
N GLY A 123 -5.28 -4.62 18.45
CA GLY A 123 -6.45 -4.70 17.57
C GLY A 123 -7.04 -6.11 17.51
N LEU A 124 -7.18 -6.62 16.31
CA LEU A 124 -7.52 -8.03 16.04
C LEU A 124 -6.33 -8.93 16.43
N THR A 125 -6.62 -10.19 16.75
CA THR A 125 -5.53 -11.16 16.87
C THR A 125 -4.85 -11.34 15.50
N ALA A 126 -3.52 -11.55 15.49
CA ALA A 126 -2.77 -11.71 14.25
C ALA A 126 -3.35 -12.83 13.35
N ARG A 127 -3.80 -13.94 13.98
CA ARG A 127 -4.45 -15.06 13.25
C ARG A 127 -5.80 -14.67 12.69
N GLY A 128 -6.62 -13.92 13.46
CA GLY A 128 -7.94 -13.46 13.01
C GLY A 128 -7.82 -12.46 11.86
N LYS A 129 -6.91 -11.50 11.96
CA LYS A 129 -6.60 -10.54 10.89
C LYS A 129 -6.16 -11.25 9.61
N LEU A 130 -5.20 -12.18 9.72
CA LEU A 130 -4.71 -12.93 8.57
C LEU A 130 -5.79 -13.82 7.94
N LEU A 131 -6.68 -14.43 8.74
CA LEU A 131 -7.79 -15.24 8.24
C LEU A 131 -8.77 -14.40 7.43
N LEU A 132 -9.17 -13.21 7.93
CA LEU A 132 -10.06 -12.30 7.22
C LEU A 132 -9.44 -11.84 5.90
N GLN A 133 -8.17 -11.47 5.91
CA GLN A 133 -7.41 -11.12 4.70
C GLN A 133 -7.38 -12.29 3.71
N ALA A 134 -7.11 -13.52 4.17
CA ALA A 134 -7.07 -14.71 3.33
C ALA A 134 -8.43 -15.01 2.70
N MET A 135 -9.52 -14.85 3.45
CA MET A 135 -10.88 -15.03 2.93
C MET A 135 -11.22 -14.01 1.83
N ALA A 136 -10.91 -12.74 2.06
CA ALA A 136 -11.13 -11.69 1.07
C ALA A 136 -10.29 -11.90 -0.20
N ALA A 137 -9.01 -12.23 -0.04
CA ALA A 137 -8.11 -12.54 -1.15
C ALA A 137 -8.54 -13.80 -1.92
N ALA A 138 -8.93 -14.87 -1.23
CA ALA A 138 -9.42 -16.10 -1.86
C ALA A 138 -10.72 -15.85 -2.65
N THR A 139 -11.62 -15.01 -2.14
CA THR A 139 -12.83 -14.62 -2.86
C THR A 139 -12.50 -13.89 -4.16
N PHE A 140 -11.59 -12.91 -4.11
CA PHE A 140 -11.12 -12.20 -5.30
C PHE A 140 -10.50 -13.17 -6.32
N LEU A 141 -9.61 -14.05 -5.87
CA LEU A 141 -8.95 -15.04 -6.72
C LEU A 141 -9.95 -16.04 -7.33
N ALA A 142 -10.97 -16.46 -6.58
CA ALA A 142 -12.02 -17.34 -7.08
C ALA A 142 -12.84 -16.67 -8.19
N ILE A 143 -13.21 -15.40 -8.03
CA ILE A 143 -13.88 -14.61 -9.07
C ILE A 143 -12.98 -14.48 -10.30
N ALA A 144 -11.71 -14.13 -10.10
CA ALA A 144 -10.76 -13.97 -11.19
C ALA A 144 -10.48 -15.29 -11.94
N ALA A 145 -10.49 -16.42 -11.21
CA ALA A 145 -10.39 -17.76 -11.79
C ALA A 145 -11.60 -18.11 -12.64
N TRP A 146 -12.81 -17.86 -12.11
CA TRP A 146 -14.06 -18.10 -12.83
C TRP A 146 -14.13 -17.33 -14.14
N GLN A 147 -13.65 -16.10 -14.13
CA GLN A 147 -13.65 -15.21 -15.28
C GLN A 147 -12.44 -15.37 -16.21
N GLY A 148 -11.44 -16.15 -15.82
CA GLY A 148 -10.22 -16.33 -16.59
C GLY A 148 -9.34 -15.08 -16.72
N TRP A 149 -9.37 -14.17 -15.73
CA TRP A 149 -8.64 -12.90 -15.79
C TRP A 149 -7.16 -13.00 -15.45
N ILE A 150 -6.75 -14.02 -14.71
CA ILE A 150 -5.37 -14.19 -14.25
C ILE A 150 -4.66 -15.23 -15.12
N SER A 151 -3.49 -14.84 -15.66
CA SER A 151 -2.64 -15.74 -16.42
C SER A 151 -2.07 -16.86 -15.53
N SER A 152 -1.94 -18.06 -16.07
CA SER A 152 -1.26 -19.20 -15.42
C SER A 152 0.27 -19.13 -15.49
N SER A 153 0.83 -18.08 -16.13
CA SER A 153 2.27 -17.80 -16.20
C SER A 153 2.57 -16.42 -15.62
N ILE A 154 3.81 -16.22 -15.16
CA ILE A 154 4.34 -14.91 -14.75
C ILE A 154 5.20 -14.36 -15.86
N ALA A 155 4.90 -13.13 -16.30
CA ALA A 155 5.75 -12.38 -17.20
C ALA A 155 7.01 -11.90 -16.46
N LEU A 156 8.16 -12.26 -17.01
CA LEU A 156 9.49 -11.87 -16.53
C LEU A 156 10.12 -10.87 -17.50
N PRO A 157 11.24 -10.22 -17.11
CA PRO A 157 12.00 -9.36 -18.02
C PRO A 157 12.45 -10.08 -19.30
N PHE A 158 12.73 -9.30 -20.34
CA PHE A 158 13.25 -9.78 -21.63
C PHE A 158 12.30 -10.74 -22.37
N GLY A 159 10.99 -10.65 -22.13
CA GLY A 159 10.00 -11.49 -22.81
C GLY A 159 9.98 -12.95 -22.35
N LEU A 160 10.60 -13.25 -21.21
CA LEU A 160 10.53 -14.57 -20.59
C LEU A 160 9.20 -14.76 -19.88
N GLU A 161 8.70 -16.00 -19.87
CA GLU A 161 7.54 -16.40 -19.10
C GLU A 161 7.86 -17.60 -18.23
N LEU A 162 7.41 -17.53 -16.98
CA LEU A 162 7.51 -18.65 -16.04
C LEU A 162 6.13 -19.31 -15.92
N PRO A 163 5.92 -20.50 -16.52
CA PRO A 163 4.65 -21.20 -16.42
C PRO A 163 4.50 -21.81 -15.04
N LEU A 164 3.48 -21.40 -14.29
CA LEU A 164 3.17 -21.88 -12.95
C LEU A 164 1.97 -22.84 -12.93
N GLY A 165 1.11 -22.80 -13.95
CA GLY A 165 -0.12 -23.57 -13.95
C GLY A 165 -0.98 -23.28 -12.71
N LEU A 166 -1.36 -24.31 -11.97
CA LEU A 166 -2.19 -24.18 -10.77
C LEU A 166 -1.48 -23.51 -9.59
N LEU A 167 -0.15 -23.42 -9.59
CA LEU A 167 0.62 -22.75 -8.52
C LEU A 167 0.41 -21.23 -8.51
N ILE A 168 -0.18 -20.65 -9.57
CA ILE A 168 -0.51 -19.23 -9.59
C ILE A 168 -1.50 -18.84 -8.47
N TRP A 169 -2.39 -19.75 -8.08
CA TRP A 169 -3.43 -19.47 -7.07
C TRP A 169 -2.87 -19.33 -5.66
N PRO A 170 -2.10 -20.31 -5.12
CA PRO A 170 -1.46 -20.14 -3.83
C PRO A 170 -0.43 -19.00 -3.84
N LEU A 171 0.26 -18.77 -4.94
CA LEU A 171 1.15 -17.62 -5.08
C LEU A 171 0.36 -16.30 -5.06
N GLY A 172 -0.75 -16.21 -5.78
CA GLY A 172 -1.61 -15.02 -5.76
C GLY A 172 -2.14 -14.71 -4.36
N LEU A 173 -2.60 -15.74 -3.64
CA LEU A 173 -3.01 -15.60 -2.24
C LEU A 173 -1.85 -15.07 -1.38
N PHE A 174 -0.67 -15.67 -1.50
CA PHE A 174 0.53 -15.22 -0.80
C PHE A 174 0.88 -13.76 -1.12
N VAL A 175 0.85 -13.37 -2.39
CA VAL A 175 1.19 -12.00 -2.81
C VAL A 175 0.23 -10.98 -2.22
N VAL A 176 -1.10 -11.23 -2.26
CA VAL A 176 -2.07 -10.30 -1.67
C VAL A 176 -1.83 -10.14 -0.17
N LEU A 177 -1.60 -11.24 0.54
CA LEU A 177 -1.33 -11.21 1.98
C LEU A 177 0.02 -10.54 2.28
N ALA A 178 1.07 -10.90 1.55
CA ALA A 178 2.41 -10.36 1.76
C ALA A 178 2.46 -8.86 1.50
N GLU A 179 1.94 -8.40 0.35
CA GLU A 179 1.98 -6.99 -0.03
C GLU A 179 1.14 -6.13 0.91
N SER A 180 -0.08 -6.57 1.30
CA SER A 180 -0.91 -5.82 2.22
C SER A 180 -0.27 -5.68 3.61
N ASN A 181 0.39 -6.70 4.11
CA ASN A 181 1.09 -6.60 5.38
C ASN A 181 2.44 -5.86 5.24
N ALA A 182 3.08 -5.89 4.08
CA ALA A 182 4.31 -5.14 3.79
C ALA A 182 4.06 -3.63 3.77
N THR A 183 3.01 -3.19 3.09
CA THR A 183 2.57 -1.78 3.11
C THR A 183 2.17 -1.33 4.52
N ASN A 184 1.54 -2.21 5.31
CA ASN A 184 1.21 -1.93 6.71
C ASN A 184 2.47 -1.79 7.59
N LEU A 185 3.48 -2.63 7.41
CA LEU A 185 4.77 -2.50 8.10
C LEU A 185 5.52 -1.22 7.71
N THR A 186 5.31 -0.71 6.51
CA THR A 186 5.95 0.52 6.00
C THR A 186 5.29 1.79 6.53
N ASP A 187 4.04 1.71 7.06
CA ASP A 187 3.30 2.87 7.59
C ASP A 187 3.76 3.24 9.03
N GLY A 188 5.08 3.33 9.24
CA GLY A 188 5.68 3.67 10.53
C GLY A 188 6.21 5.10 10.62
N LEU A 189 6.45 5.78 9.49
CA LEU A 189 6.91 7.17 9.42
C LEU A 189 5.89 8.06 8.69
N ASP A 190 5.83 9.33 9.12
CA ASP A 190 4.98 10.34 8.51
C ASP A 190 5.23 10.46 7.00
N GLY A 191 4.23 10.10 6.20
CA GLY A 191 4.27 10.21 4.75
C GLY A 191 4.99 9.08 4.00
N LEU A 192 5.69 8.16 4.67
CA LEU A 192 6.48 7.11 4.01
C LEU A 192 5.59 6.20 3.14
N ALA A 193 4.61 5.55 3.74
CA ALA A 193 3.72 4.63 3.01
C ALA A 193 2.92 5.36 1.93
N SER A 194 2.37 6.55 2.22
CA SER A 194 1.63 7.36 1.25
C SER A 194 2.48 7.74 0.03
N GLY A 195 3.72 8.15 0.27
CA GLY A 195 4.65 8.54 -0.79
C GLY A 195 5.11 7.35 -1.63
N CYS A 196 5.53 6.26 -0.99
CA CYS A 196 5.92 5.02 -1.67
C CYS A 196 4.76 4.45 -2.50
N GLY A 197 3.56 4.36 -1.90
CA GLY A 197 2.37 3.87 -2.58
C GLY A 197 2.04 4.69 -3.83
N ALA A 198 2.08 6.02 -3.74
CA ALA A 198 1.84 6.88 -4.89
C ALA A 198 2.88 6.65 -6.02
N LEU A 199 4.15 6.46 -5.68
CA LEU A 199 5.21 6.16 -6.66
C LEU A 199 5.01 4.80 -7.31
N VAL A 200 4.71 3.76 -6.53
CA VAL A 200 4.51 2.40 -7.06
C VAL A 200 3.28 2.32 -7.96
N PHE A 201 2.15 2.91 -7.56
CA PHE A 201 0.97 3.00 -8.44
C PHE A 201 1.26 3.75 -9.73
N THR A 202 2.01 4.85 -9.67
CA THR A 202 2.40 5.60 -10.89
C THR A 202 3.31 4.76 -11.77
N GLY A 203 4.28 4.05 -11.19
CA GLY A 203 5.17 3.16 -11.92
C GLY A 203 4.40 2.03 -12.62
N LEU A 204 3.45 1.39 -11.93
CA LEU A 204 2.58 0.37 -12.52
C LEU A 204 1.72 0.95 -13.65
N ALA A 205 1.14 2.15 -13.46
CA ALA A 205 0.36 2.80 -14.52
C ALA A 205 1.19 3.03 -15.78
N LEU A 206 2.41 3.54 -15.64
CA LEU A 206 3.33 3.73 -16.77
C LEU A 206 3.68 2.41 -17.44
N GLN A 207 4.02 1.39 -16.66
CA GLN A 207 4.34 0.05 -17.18
C GLN A 207 3.16 -0.55 -17.94
N LEU A 208 1.94 -0.39 -17.43
CA LEU A 208 0.72 -0.86 -18.08
C LEU A 208 0.46 -0.16 -19.42
N MET A 209 0.74 1.15 -19.52
CA MET A 209 0.60 1.91 -20.77
C MET A 209 1.71 1.63 -21.78
N LEU A 210 2.90 1.24 -21.32
CA LEU A 210 4.04 0.90 -22.20
C LEU A 210 4.01 -0.55 -22.69
N ARG A 211 3.01 -1.33 -22.29
CA ARG A 211 2.86 -2.74 -22.61
C ARG A 211 2.15 -2.93 -23.96
N GLY A 212 2.90 -3.40 -24.98
CA GLY A 212 2.32 -3.86 -26.25
C GLY A 212 1.45 -2.83 -26.98
N ASP A 213 0.67 -3.31 -27.94
CA ASP A 213 0.01 -2.47 -28.95
C ASP A 213 -1.06 -1.51 -28.43
N ASN A 214 -1.64 -1.74 -27.27
CA ASN A 214 -2.70 -0.87 -26.72
C ASN A 214 -2.60 -0.60 -25.20
N GLY A 215 -1.65 -1.20 -24.49
CA GLY A 215 -1.56 -1.08 -23.04
C GLY A 215 -2.81 -1.61 -22.32
N ASP A 216 -2.94 -1.23 -21.03
CA ASP A 216 -4.15 -1.44 -20.23
C ASP A 216 -4.57 -0.10 -19.59
N PRO A 217 -5.29 0.75 -20.34
CA PRO A 217 -5.67 2.08 -19.87
C PRO A 217 -6.63 2.04 -18.67
N ALA A 218 -7.42 0.99 -18.52
CA ALA A 218 -8.38 0.87 -17.42
C ALA A 218 -7.66 0.63 -16.08
N LEU A 219 -6.77 -0.37 -16.01
CA LEU A 219 -5.96 -0.62 -14.83
C LEU A 219 -4.94 0.50 -14.58
N ALA A 220 -4.35 1.07 -15.65
CA ALA A 220 -3.47 2.24 -15.51
C ALA A 220 -4.20 3.45 -14.91
N GLY A 221 -5.40 3.73 -15.37
CA GLY A 221 -6.25 4.78 -14.82
C GLY A 221 -6.62 4.54 -13.35
N PHE A 222 -6.98 3.31 -12.98
CA PHE A 222 -7.20 2.92 -11.58
C PHE A 222 -5.93 3.17 -10.74
N CYS A 223 -4.77 2.78 -11.23
CA CYS A 223 -3.50 3.07 -10.55
C CYS A 223 -3.31 4.58 -10.35
N MET A 224 -3.64 5.40 -11.34
CA MET A 224 -3.48 6.85 -11.24
C MET A 224 -4.47 7.48 -10.27
N THR A 225 -5.70 6.99 -10.18
CA THR A 225 -6.64 7.46 -9.14
C THR A 225 -6.18 7.09 -7.74
N MET A 226 -5.65 5.88 -7.56
CA MET A 226 -5.07 5.46 -6.28
C MET A 226 -3.82 6.28 -5.95
N ALA A 227 -2.91 6.50 -6.91
CA ALA A 227 -1.76 7.38 -6.72
C ALA A 227 -2.19 8.80 -6.31
N GLY A 228 -3.19 9.35 -6.99
CA GLY A 228 -3.78 10.65 -6.65
C GLY A 228 -4.35 10.69 -5.24
N ALA A 229 -5.09 9.66 -4.83
CA ALA A 229 -5.64 9.57 -3.48
C ALA A 229 -4.53 9.59 -2.41
N TRP A 230 -3.45 8.85 -2.60
CA TRP A 230 -2.31 8.85 -1.69
C TRP A 230 -1.53 10.16 -1.69
N LEU A 231 -1.37 10.81 -2.85
CA LEU A 231 -0.76 12.16 -2.92
C LEU A 231 -1.62 13.20 -2.22
N GLY A 232 -2.94 13.13 -2.39
CA GLY A 232 -3.88 14.00 -1.67
C GLY A 232 -3.82 13.80 -0.16
N PHE A 233 -3.71 12.55 0.29
CA PHE A 233 -3.51 12.23 1.70
C PHE A 233 -2.15 12.70 2.21
N LEU A 234 -1.08 12.58 1.42
CA LEU A 234 0.28 13.00 1.77
C LEU A 234 0.35 14.48 2.17
N VAL A 235 -0.52 15.34 1.64
CA VAL A 235 -0.62 16.76 2.04
C VAL A 235 -0.88 16.88 3.56
N HIS A 236 -1.62 15.94 4.13
CA HIS A 236 -1.99 15.92 5.55
C HIS A 236 -1.16 14.93 6.38
N ASN A 237 -0.55 13.92 5.74
CA ASN A 237 0.21 12.86 6.40
C ASN A 237 1.72 13.13 6.43
N ARG A 238 2.23 14.10 5.64
CA ARG A 238 3.64 14.52 5.71
C ARG A 238 4.03 15.04 7.09
N ASN A 239 5.31 14.89 7.46
CA ASN A 239 5.84 15.34 8.75
C ASN A 239 5.75 16.86 8.94
N PRO A 240 5.22 17.39 10.08
CA PRO A 240 4.51 16.63 11.09
C PRO A 240 3.08 16.24 10.64
N ALA A 241 2.72 14.98 10.84
CA ALA A 241 1.45 14.45 10.34
C ALA A 241 0.24 15.02 11.08
N ARG A 242 -0.79 15.39 10.32
CA ARG A 242 -2.10 15.81 10.84
C ARG A 242 -3.07 14.64 11.03
N ALA A 243 -2.81 13.52 10.35
CA ALA A 243 -3.54 12.26 10.45
C ALA A 243 -2.64 11.12 10.01
N PHE A 244 -2.81 9.95 10.62
CA PHE A 244 -2.17 8.71 10.23
C PHE A 244 -3.09 7.90 9.32
N MET A 245 -2.47 7.13 8.42
CA MET A 245 -3.16 6.26 7.47
C MET A 245 -3.95 5.18 8.19
N GLY A 246 -3.33 4.56 9.18
CA GLY A 246 -3.82 3.41 9.93
C GLY A 246 -3.81 2.13 9.08
N ASP A 247 -4.14 1.02 9.75
CA ASP A 247 -4.33 -0.28 9.09
C ASP A 247 -5.43 -0.20 8.03
N THR A 248 -6.41 0.67 8.25
CA THR A 248 -7.48 1.00 7.30
C THR A 248 -6.96 1.40 5.93
N GLY A 249 -5.90 2.20 5.86
CA GLY A 249 -5.35 2.66 4.59
C GLY A 249 -4.24 1.77 4.07
N SER A 250 -3.32 1.37 4.94
CA SER A 250 -2.13 0.63 4.54
C SER A 250 -2.44 -0.77 4.02
N LEU A 251 -3.36 -1.52 4.64
CA LEU A 251 -3.80 -2.82 4.12
C LEU A 251 -4.50 -2.71 2.77
N ALA A 252 -5.36 -1.69 2.61
CA ALA A 252 -6.05 -1.42 1.34
C ALA A 252 -5.07 -1.08 0.21
N MET A 253 -3.99 -0.33 0.52
CA MET A 253 -2.94 0.00 -0.43
C MET A 253 -2.30 -1.24 -1.03
N GLY A 254 -1.82 -2.16 -0.19
CA GLY A 254 -1.16 -3.38 -0.65
C GLY A 254 -2.12 -4.34 -1.37
N ALA A 255 -3.38 -4.43 -0.93
CA ALA A 255 -4.40 -5.21 -1.61
C ALA A 255 -4.68 -4.67 -3.02
N ALA A 256 -4.76 -3.34 -3.18
CA ALA A 256 -4.93 -2.72 -4.49
C ALA A 256 -3.73 -2.96 -5.42
N LEU A 257 -2.49 -2.78 -4.91
CA LEU A 257 -1.25 -3.02 -5.66
C LEU A 257 -1.16 -4.47 -6.15
N SER A 258 -1.35 -5.42 -5.24
CA SER A 258 -1.29 -6.85 -5.57
C SER A 258 -2.43 -7.28 -6.51
N GLY A 259 -3.64 -6.75 -6.33
CA GLY A 259 -4.78 -7.00 -7.20
C GLY A 259 -4.53 -6.52 -8.63
N VAL A 260 -4.02 -5.30 -8.81
CA VAL A 260 -3.61 -4.78 -10.13
C VAL A 260 -2.54 -5.69 -10.74
N ALA A 261 -1.50 -6.03 -9.99
CA ALA A 261 -0.39 -6.82 -10.49
C ALA A 261 -0.81 -8.24 -10.92
N LEU A 262 -1.78 -8.86 -10.22
CA LEU A 262 -2.34 -10.16 -10.58
C LEU A 262 -3.18 -10.08 -11.85
N LEU A 263 -4.09 -9.10 -11.94
CA LEU A 263 -4.97 -8.92 -13.12
C LEU A 263 -4.18 -8.60 -14.38
N SER A 264 -3.08 -7.85 -14.25
CA SER A 264 -2.26 -7.41 -15.37
C SER A 264 -1.02 -8.27 -15.62
N ASN A 265 -0.82 -9.37 -14.91
CA ASN A 265 0.42 -10.17 -14.96
C ASN A 265 1.68 -9.31 -14.74
N SER A 266 1.63 -8.37 -13.77
CA SER A 266 2.71 -7.42 -13.45
C SER A 266 3.36 -7.72 -12.09
N LEU A 267 3.42 -8.98 -11.67
CA LEU A 267 4.02 -9.38 -10.38
C LEU A 267 5.50 -9.03 -10.30
N TRP A 268 6.25 -9.20 -11.40
CA TRP A 268 7.66 -8.82 -11.44
C TRP A 268 7.85 -7.29 -11.37
N PRO A 269 7.13 -6.47 -12.16
CA PRO A 269 7.14 -5.02 -11.97
C PRO A 269 6.79 -4.57 -10.55
N LEU A 270 5.76 -5.17 -9.93
CA LEU A 270 5.40 -4.86 -8.55
C LEU A 270 6.55 -5.16 -7.57
N LEU A 271 7.20 -6.33 -7.70
CA LEU A 271 8.33 -6.71 -6.86
C LEU A 271 9.48 -5.70 -6.93
N VAL A 272 9.79 -5.21 -8.13
CA VAL A 272 10.88 -4.23 -8.34
C VAL A 272 10.48 -2.84 -7.84
N MET A 273 9.30 -2.35 -8.23
CA MET A 273 8.83 -1.02 -7.86
C MET A 273 8.47 -0.93 -6.38
N GLY A 274 7.88 -2.00 -5.83
CA GLY A 274 7.56 -2.16 -4.42
C GLY A 274 8.74 -2.59 -3.54
N GLY A 275 9.98 -2.50 -4.04
CA GLY A 275 11.18 -2.95 -3.33
C GLY A 275 11.34 -2.40 -1.91
N VAL A 276 10.83 -1.20 -1.64
CA VAL A 276 10.79 -0.63 -0.28
C VAL A 276 9.92 -1.47 0.64
N PHE A 277 8.70 -1.85 0.22
CA PHE A 277 7.80 -2.70 1.01
C PHE A 277 8.41 -4.07 1.29
N VAL A 278 9.07 -4.63 0.27
CA VAL A 278 9.81 -5.90 0.39
C VAL A 278 10.95 -5.77 1.39
N ALA A 279 11.77 -4.72 1.30
CA ALA A 279 12.91 -4.50 2.19
C ALA A 279 12.48 -4.29 3.65
N GLU A 280 11.42 -3.51 3.89
CA GLU A 280 10.83 -3.33 5.22
C GLU A 280 10.38 -4.67 5.81
N SER A 281 9.64 -5.48 5.05
CA SER A 281 9.15 -6.78 5.50
C SER A 281 10.28 -7.79 5.73
N LEU A 282 11.25 -7.87 4.81
CA LEU A 282 12.40 -8.76 4.95
C LEU A 282 13.23 -8.42 6.18
N SER A 283 13.39 -7.13 6.49
CA SER A 283 14.12 -6.70 7.69
C SER A 283 13.50 -7.25 8.97
N VAL A 284 12.15 -7.25 9.04
CA VAL A 284 11.42 -7.83 10.18
C VAL A 284 11.58 -9.35 10.23
N ILE A 285 11.44 -10.03 9.10
CA ILE A 285 11.59 -11.50 9.02
C ILE A 285 13.01 -11.91 9.46
N ILE A 286 14.04 -11.26 8.91
CA ILE A 286 15.44 -11.53 9.26
C ILE A 286 15.69 -11.27 10.75
N GLN A 287 15.23 -10.11 11.26
CA GLN A 287 15.40 -9.73 12.67
C GLN A 287 14.77 -10.77 13.59
N VAL A 288 13.52 -11.16 13.34
CA VAL A 288 12.80 -12.13 14.17
C VAL A 288 13.43 -13.52 14.08
N TRP A 289 13.83 -13.95 12.89
CA TRP A 289 14.46 -15.24 12.68
C TRP A 289 15.80 -15.34 13.41
N VAL A 290 16.71 -14.37 13.21
CA VAL A 290 18.04 -14.35 13.87
C VAL A 290 17.88 -14.25 15.39
N PHE A 291 16.98 -13.37 15.88
CA PHE A 291 16.73 -13.23 17.32
C PHE A 291 16.29 -14.56 17.95
N LYS A 292 15.34 -15.27 17.30
CA LYS A 292 14.88 -16.58 17.77
C LYS A 292 15.94 -17.67 17.69
N ALA A 293 16.71 -17.71 16.58
CA ALA A 293 17.75 -18.72 16.35
C ALA A 293 18.97 -18.56 17.30
N THR A 294 19.19 -17.32 17.78
CA THR A 294 20.34 -17.00 18.66
C THR A 294 19.94 -16.78 20.11
N LYS A 295 18.69 -17.10 20.47
CA LYS A 295 18.17 -16.89 21.82
C LYS A 295 18.89 -17.76 22.84
N GLY A 296 19.56 -17.14 23.82
CA GLY A 296 20.26 -17.81 24.91
C GLY A 296 19.33 -18.19 26.06
N PRO A 297 19.90 -18.81 27.12
CA PRO A 297 19.16 -19.17 28.34
C PRO A 297 18.55 -17.96 29.08
N ASP A 298 19.14 -16.78 28.91
CA ASP A 298 18.70 -15.48 29.40
C ASP A 298 17.48 -14.92 28.68
N GLY A 299 17.02 -15.62 27.63
CA GLY A 299 15.91 -15.19 26.79
C GLY A 299 16.26 -14.11 25.78
N GLN A 300 17.53 -13.65 25.71
CA GLN A 300 18.00 -12.65 24.78
C GLN A 300 18.62 -13.28 23.53
N GLY A 301 18.27 -12.72 22.35
CA GLY A 301 18.86 -13.10 21.06
C GLY A 301 19.66 -11.95 20.46
N ARG A 302 20.48 -12.26 19.46
CA ARG A 302 21.20 -11.25 18.69
C ARG A 302 20.25 -10.46 17.81
N ARG A 303 20.50 -9.15 17.68
CA ARG A 303 19.81 -8.25 16.74
C ARG A 303 20.70 -7.99 15.54
N VAL A 304 20.12 -8.10 14.33
CA VAL A 304 20.78 -7.73 13.06
C VAL A 304 20.68 -6.21 12.86
N PHE A 305 19.48 -5.69 13.04
CA PHE A 305 19.19 -4.27 12.97
C PHE A 305 19.01 -3.69 14.37
N ARG A 306 19.28 -2.39 14.56
CA ARG A 306 18.98 -1.68 15.82
C ARG A 306 17.53 -1.87 16.23
N MET A 307 16.64 -1.74 15.24
CA MET A 307 15.21 -2.05 15.31
C MET A 307 14.74 -2.44 13.91
N ALA A 308 13.68 -3.25 13.79
CA ALA A 308 12.98 -3.53 12.55
C ALA A 308 11.52 -3.07 12.69
N PRO A 309 10.90 -2.60 11.62
CA PRO A 309 11.35 -2.47 10.23
C PRO A 309 12.52 -1.51 9.99
N LEU A 310 13.08 -1.47 8.74
CA LEU A 310 14.30 -0.71 8.39
C LEU A 310 14.21 0.78 8.72
N HIS A 311 13.07 1.43 8.53
CA HIS A 311 12.91 2.84 8.84
C HIS A 311 13.28 3.15 10.30
N HIS A 312 12.94 2.30 11.26
CA HIS A 312 13.35 2.46 12.66
C HIS A 312 14.84 2.24 12.89
N HIS A 313 15.49 1.41 12.06
CA HIS A 313 16.94 1.25 12.10
C HIS A 313 17.66 2.58 11.78
N PHE A 314 17.16 3.31 10.79
CA PHE A 314 17.71 4.63 10.42
C PHE A 314 17.38 5.69 11.46
N GLU A 315 16.16 5.75 12.00
CA GLU A 315 15.80 6.68 13.08
C GLU A 315 16.71 6.51 14.30
N LEU A 316 16.90 5.27 14.78
CA LEU A 316 17.81 4.97 15.88
C LEU A 316 19.30 5.16 15.50
N GLY A 317 19.58 5.31 14.21
CA GLY A 317 20.88 5.72 13.68
C GLY A 317 21.16 7.21 13.82
N GLY A 318 20.18 8.01 14.24
CA GLY A 318 20.30 9.47 14.37
C GLY A 318 19.83 10.24 13.14
N THR A 319 19.20 9.57 12.16
CA THR A 319 18.54 10.24 11.02
C THR A 319 17.17 10.73 11.42
N ASN A 320 16.86 11.99 11.12
CA ASN A 320 15.50 12.52 11.31
C ASN A 320 14.52 11.87 10.34
N GLU A 321 13.21 11.77 10.71
CA GLU A 321 12.16 11.17 9.87
C GLU A 321 12.17 11.63 8.40
N PRO A 322 12.25 12.96 8.07
CA PRO A 322 12.28 13.40 6.67
C PRO A 322 13.52 12.90 5.90
N VAL A 323 14.66 12.72 6.59
CA VAL A 323 15.89 12.19 5.98
C VAL A 323 15.79 10.68 5.79
N SER A 324 15.27 9.95 6.77
CA SER A 324 14.99 8.50 6.65
C SER A 324 14.01 8.22 5.51
N TYR A 325 12.96 9.03 5.38
CA TYR A 325 12.03 8.99 4.26
C TYR A 325 12.73 9.17 2.90
N THR A 326 13.59 10.18 2.76
CA THR A 326 14.29 10.42 1.48
C THR A 326 15.26 9.30 1.13
N HIS A 327 15.96 8.72 2.10
CA HIS A 327 16.86 7.59 1.86
C HIS A 327 16.13 6.31 1.42
N LEU A 328 14.88 6.11 1.87
CA LEU A 328 14.09 4.94 1.50
C LEU A 328 13.34 5.12 0.17
N THR A 329 12.98 6.37 -0.18
CA THR A 329 12.16 6.66 -1.37
C THR A 329 12.96 7.08 -2.59
N LEU A 330 14.15 7.65 -2.40
CA LEU A 330 15.00 8.14 -3.49
C LEU A 330 16.38 7.51 -3.36
N PRO A 331 16.95 6.96 -4.44
CA PRO A 331 18.34 6.53 -4.44
C PRO A 331 19.21 7.78 -4.22
N THR A 332 19.78 7.88 -3.04
CA THR A 332 20.81 8.89 -2.77
C THR A 332 22.12 8.37 -3.32
N SER A 333 22.63 9.06 -4.33
CA SER A 333 23.97 8.90 -4.85
C SER A 333 25.03 9.24 -3.80
#